data_9950d1a1008feb51fd5925610bd60237
#
_entry.id   9950d1a1008feb51fd5925610bd60237
#
_cell.length_a   1.000
_cell.length_b   1.000
_cell.length_c   1.000
_cell.angle_alpha   90.00
_cell.angle_beta   90.00
_cell.angle_gamma   90.00
#
_symmetry.space_group_name_H-M   'P 1'
#
loop_
_entity.id
_entity.type
_entity.pdbx_description
1 polymer ?
#
loop_
_entity_poly.entity_id
_entity_poly.type
_entity_poly.pdbx_seq_one_letter_code
_entity_poly.pdbx_strand_id
1 'polypeptide(L)'
;IVAVADAYDAMTSARVYRQGMMPFQALRVIRQLREIQFNAAAADYLLSTVAPYPIGSRVLLSNAEIGVVVDVNTVDRERPVVRLLFRADGSKYQYPREIDLMQETSLKIVRSI
;
A
#
# COMPACT_ATOMS: atom_id res chain seq x y z
N ILE A 1 8.70 9.23 23.70
CA ILE A 1 8.73 8.78 22.29
C ILE A 1 7.81 7.56 22.18
N VAL A 2 6.85 7.64 21.29
CA VAL A 2 5.96 6.51 20.98
C VAL A 2 6.73 5.53 20.09
N ALA A 3 6.67 4.24 20.41
CA ALA A 3 7.25 3.22 19.54
C ALA A 3 6.56 3.24 18.18
N VAL A 4 7.34 3.23 17.10
CA VAL A 4 6.80 3.34 15.75
C VAL A 4 5.83 2.20 15.41
N ALA A 5 6.11 0.98 15.90
CA ALA A 5 5.22 -0.17 15.70
C ALA A 5 3.86 0.02 16.37
N ASP A 6 3.87 0.60 17.58
CA ASP A 6 2.63 0.91 18.32
C ASP A 6 1.82 1.99 17.60
N ALA A 7 2.50 3.01 17.07
CA ALA A 7 1.84 4.06 16.28
C ALA A 7 1.20 3.51 15.01
N TYR A 8 1.92 2.63 14.30
CA TYR A 8 1.39 1.98 13.11
C TYR A 8 0.16 1.14 13.43
N ASP A 9 0.25 0.33 14.50
CA ASP A 9 -0.87 -0.52 14.93
C ASP A 9 -2.09 0.31 15.32
N ALA A 10 -1.88 1.39 16.08
CA ALA A 10 -2.96 2.30 16.47
C ALA A 10 -3.63 2.95 15.26
N MET A 11 -2.84 3.39 14.27
CA MET A 11 -3.37 4.05 13.07
C MET A 11 -4.16 3.10 12.17
N THR A 12 -3.78 1.83 12.12
CA THR A 12 -4.42 0.84 11.24
C THR A 12 -5.49 0.01 11.93
N SER A 13 -5.58 0.06 13.26
CA SER A 13 -6.55 -0.73 14.02
C SER A 13 -7.96 -0.18 13.89
N ALA A 14 -8.91 -1.04 13.52
CA ALA A 14 -10.32 -0.69 13.46
C ALA A 14 -10.97 -0.52 14.84
N ARG A 15 -10.29 -0.91 15.92
CA ARG A 15 -10.84 -0.83 17.28
C ARG A 15 -10.89 0.59 17.81
N VAL A 16 -9.96 1.44 17.38
CA VAL A 16 -9.86 2.83 17.88
C VAL A 16 -10.81 3.74 17.09
N TYR A 17 -10.93 3.49 15.80
CA TYR A 17 -11.79 4.24 14.91
C TYR A 17 -12.67 3.26 14.14
N ARG A 18 -13.85 3.71 13.72
CA ARG A 18 -14.74 2.89 12.89
C ARG A 18 -14.05 2.45 11.59
N GLN A 19 -13.12 3.26 11.11
CA GLN A 19 -12.32 2.97 9.94
C GLN A 19 -10.87 3.27 10.27
N GLY A 20 -10.07 2.25 10.46
CA GLY A 20 -8.64 2.41 10.60
C GLY A 20 -8.03 2.92 9.30
N MET A 21 -6.86 3.52 9.39
CA MET A 21 -6.09 3.90 8.20
C MET A 21 -5.68 2.64 7.43
N MET A 22 -5.66 2.75 6.11
CA MET A 22 -5.04 1.72 5.29
C MET A 22 -3.52 1.74 5.47
N PRO A 23 -2.83 0.59 5.31
CA PRO A 23 -1.38 0.52 5.55
C PRO A 23 -0.58 1.60 4.83
N PHE A 24 -0.90 1.90 3.55
CA PHE A 24 -0.13 2.91 2.81
C PHE A 24 -0.28 4.30 3.42
N GLN A 25 -1.44 4.62 3.98
CA GLN A 25 -1.69 5.91 4.65
C GLN A 25 -0.90 6.02 5.95
N ALA A 26 -0.93 4.97 6.77
CA ALA A 26 -0.18 4.93 8.03
C ALA A 26 1.32 5.03 7.78
N LEU A 27 1.85 4.31 6.79
CA LEU A 27 3.26 4.36 6.45
C LEU A 27 3.68 5.72 5.93
N ARG A 28 2.80 6.42 5.21
CA ARG A 28 3.06 7.79 4.75
C ARG A 28 3.18 8.75 5.93
N VAL A 29 2.30 8.64 6.92
CA VAL A 29 2.36 9.46 8.14
C VAL A 29 3.65 9.17 8.90
N ILE A 30 4.03 7.91 9.06
CA ILE A 30 5.27 7.52 9.74
C ILE A 30 6.48 8.11 9.02
N ARG A 31 6.50 8.09 7.69
CA ARG A 31 7.59 8.66 6.89
C ARG A 31 7.73 10.17 7.15
N GLN A 32 6.61 10.88 7.24
CA GLN A 32 6.61 12.32 7.52
C GLN A 32 7.10 12.64 8.92
N LEU A 33 6.83 11.78 9.90
CA LEU A 33 7.14 12.03 11.30
C LEU A 33 8.41 11.33 11.78
N ARG A 34 9.13 10.64 10.90
CA ARG A 34 10.21 9.73 11.30
C ARG A 34 11.33 10.39 12.11
N GLU A 35 11.65 11.65 11.84
CA GLU A 35 12.73 12.36 12.54
C GLU A 35 12.24 13.19 13.70
N ILE A 36 10.94 13.45 13.75
CA ILE A 36 10.34 14.35 14.75
C ILE A 36 9.87 13.57 15.96
N GLN A 37 9.16 12.46 15.76
CA GLN A 37 8.49 11.73 16.86
C GLN A 37 8.98 10.32 17.04
N PHE A 38 9.66 9.73 16.05
CA PHE A 38 10.08 8.34 16.08
C PHE A 38 11.60 8.21 16.02
N ASN A 39 12.11 7.09 16.52
CA ASN A 39 13.48 6.68 16.24
C ASN A 39 13.59 6.40 14.74
N ALA A 40 14.50 7.12 14.06
CA ALA A 40 14.63 7.03 12.59
C ALA A 40 14.96 5.61 12.11
N ALA A 41 15.81 4.88 12.84
CA ALA A 41 16.18 3.51 12.46
C ALA A 41 14.98 2.56 12.57
N ALA A 42 14.17 2.70 13.63
CA ALA A 42 12.97 1.88 13.81
C ALA A 42 11.90 2.20 12.74
N ALA A 43 11.74 3.49 12.42
CA ALA A 43 10.82 3.90 11.37
C ALA A 43 11.26 3.35 10.00
N ASP A 44 12.55 3.43 9.68
CA ASP A 44 13.09 2.89 8.42
C ASP A 44 12.90 1.38 8.34
N TYR A 45 13.11 0.67 9.45
CA TYR A 45 12.86 -0.77 9.49
C TYR A 45 11.40 -1.09 9.18
N LEU A 46 10.46 -0.40 9.82
CA LEU A 46 9.04 -0.61 9.57
C LEU A 46 8.67 -0.29 8.12
N LEU A 47 9.15 0.84 7.60
CA LEU A 47 8.88 1.26 6.22
C LEU A 47 9.41 0.27 5.19
N SER A 48 10.50 -0.47 5.53
CA SER A 48 11.10 -1.45 4.62
C SER A 48 10.47 -2.85 4.74
N THR A 49 9.82 -3.18 5.86
CA THR A 49 9.33 -4.53 6.12
C THR A 49 7.83 -4.69 5.96
N VAL A 50 7.05 -3.64 6.20
CA VAL A 50 5.58 -3.70 6.07
C VAL A 50 5.18 -3.33 4.66
N ALA A 51 4.38 -4.19 4.01
CA ALA A 51 3.85 -3.90 2.69
C ALA A 51 2.77 -2.83 2.78
N PRO A 52 2.89 -1.70 2.05
CA PRO A 52 1.85 -0.67 2.01
C PRO A 52 0.57 -1.17 1.32
N TYR A 53 0.71 -2.16 0.44
CA TYR A 53 -0.41 -2.78 -0.28
C TYR A 53 -0.36 -4.29 -0.08
N PRO A 54 -0.94 -4.81 1.02
CA PRO A 54 -0.94 -6.25 1.28
C PRO A 54 -1.75 -7.04 0.23
N ILE A 55 -1.47 -8.33 0.13
CA ILE A 55 -2.23 -9.23 -0.74
C ILE A 55 -3.72 -9.13 -0.38
N GLY A 56 -4.56 -8.99 -1.39
CA GLY A 56 -6.00 -8.80 -1.24
C GLY A 56 -6.44 -7.34 -1.24
N SER A 57 -5.51 -6.39 -1.19
CA SER A 57 -5.84 -4.96 -1.27
C SER A 57 -6.34 -4.61 -2.66
N ARG A 58 -7.44 -3.84 -2.73
CA ARG A 58 -7.86 -3.21 -3.98
C ARG A 58 -7.09 -1.91 -4.17
N VAL A 59 -6.63 -1.68 -5.38
CA VAL A 59 -5.79 -0.52 -5.69
C VAL A 59 -6.28 0.18 -6.96
N LEU A 60 -6.15 1.51 -6.94
CA LEU A 60 -6.36 2.35 -8.12
C LEU A 60 -4.99 2.65 -8.73
N LEU A 61 -4.86 2.36 -10.02
CA LEU A 61 -3.63 2.61 -10.75
C LEU A 61 -3.62 3.99 -11.40
N SER A 62 -2.44 4.44 -11.80
CA SER A 62 -2.26 5.78 -12.39
C SER A 62 -2.97 5.96 -13.73
N ASN A 63 -3.33 4.88 -14.40
CA ASN A 63 -4.13 4.92 -15.63
C ASN A 63 -5.64 4.78 -15.39
N ALA A 64 -6.08 4.91 -14.13
CA ALA A 64 -7.47 4.77 -13.67
C ALA A 64 -8.02 3.34 -13.70
N GLU A 65 -7.20 2.34 -13.97
CA GLU A 65 -7.61 0.94 -13.83
C GLU A 65 -7.63 0.52 -12.36
N ILE A 66 -8.45 -0.46 -12.03
CA ILE A 66 -8.59 -0.99 -10.68
C ILE A 66 -8.19 -2.46 -10.69
N GLY A 67 -7.40 -2.85 -9.70
CA GLY A 67 -6.97 -4.23 -9.55
C GLY A 67 -6.91 -4.65 -8.09
N VAL A 68 -6.49 -5.89 -7.87
CA VAL A 68 -6.26 -6.46 -6.54
C VAL A 68 -4.82 -6.96 -6.48
N VAL A 69 -4.17 -6.71 -5.36
CA VAL A 69 -2.80 -7.17 -5.13
C VAL A 69 -2.83 -8.68 -4.93
N VAL A 70 -2.05 -9.41 -5.72
CA VAL A 70 -1.98 -10.89 -5.65
C VAL A 70 -0.63 -11.39 -5.19
N ASP A 71 0.41 -10.55 -5.23
CA ASP A 71 1.73 -10.90 -4.73
C ASP A 71 2.49 -9.61 -4.40
N VAL A 72 3.48 -9.72 -3.52
CA VAL A 72 4.27 -8.59 -3.04
C VAL A 72 5.70 -8.73 -3.54
N ASN A 73 6.28 -7.63 -4.01
CA ASN A 73 7.70 -7.58 -4.39
C ASN A 73 8.54 -7.10 -3.22
N THR A 74 9.47 -7.92 -2.76
CA THR A 74 10.30 -7.59 -1.60
C THR A 74 11.34 -6.52 -1.91
N VAL A 75 11.71 -6.34 -3.17
CA VAL A 75 12.66 -5.32 -3.61
C VAL A 75 12.03 -3.93 -3.53
N ASP A 76 10.77 -3.81 -3.96
CA ASP A 76 10.02 -2.56 -3.85
C ASP A 76 8.56 -2.90 -3.52
N ARG A 77 8.20 -2.72 -2.24
CA ARG A 77 6.88 -3.10 -1.74
C ARG A 77 5.77 -2.17 -2.21
N GLU A 78 6.10 -1.02 -2.78
CA GLU A 78 5.14 -0.11 -3.40
C GLU A 78 4.78 -0.52 -4.83
N ARG A 79 5.44 -1.54 -5.38
CA ARG A 79 5.23 -2.02 -6.75
C ARG A 79 4.92 -3.52 -6.78
N PRO A 80 3.75 -3.92 -6.24
CA PRO A 80 3.37 -5.33 -6.20
C PRO A 80 2.89 -5.85 -7.54
N VAL A 81 2.58 -7.15 -7.58
CA VAL A 81 1.88 -7.76 -8.70
C VAL A 81 0.38 -7.55 -8.49
N VAL A 82 -0.29 -7.03 -9.50
CA VAL A 82 -1.70 -6.65 -9.44
C VAL A 82 -2.48 -7.41 -10.52
N ARG A 83 -3.61 -8.00 -10.12
CA ARG A 83 -4.57 -8.57 -11.07
C ARG A 83 -5.58 -7.50 -11.43
N LEU A 84 -5.66 -7.14 -12.70
CA LEU A 84 -6.58 -6.10 -13.18
C LEU A 84 -8.01 -6.62 -13.19
N LEU A 85 -8.92 -5.86 -12.58
CA LEU A 85 -10.33 -6.19 -12.49
C LEU A 85 -11.21 -5.31 -13.35
N PHE A 86 -10.92 -4.00 -13.39
CA PHE A 86 -11.72 -3.02 -14.11
C PHE A 86 -10.83 -2.13 -14.95
N ARG A 87 -11.31 -1.82 -16.18
CA ARG A 87 -10.66 -0.85 -17.06
C ARG A 87 -10.94 0.58 -16.59
N ALA A 88 -10.21 1.52 -17.17
CA ALA A 88 -10.36 2.95 -16.85
C ALA A 88 -11.78 3.47 -17.06
N ASP A 89 -12.52 2.90 -18.01
CA ASP A 89 -13.91 3.28 -18.31
C ASP A 89 -14.93 2.64 -17.36
N GLY A 90 -14.46 1.85 -16.38
CA GLY A 90 -15.31 1.16 -15.42
C GLY A 90 -15.79 -0.22 -15.87
N SER A 91 -15.51 -0.63 -17.10
CA SER A 91 -15.90 -1.94 -17.59
C SER A 91 -15.02 -3.03 -16.97
N LYS A 92 -15.62 -4.19 -16.68
CA LYS A 92 -14.93 -5.30 -16.08
C LYS A 92 -14.09 -6.05 -17.11
N TYR A 93 -12.87 -6.44 -16.72
CA TYR A 93 -12.09 -7.35 -17.54
C TYR A 93 -12.76 -8.72 -17.60
N GLN A 94 -12.98 -9.22 -18.82
CA GLN A 94 -13.56 -10.55 -19.01
C GLN A 94 -12.57 -11.64 -18.58
N TYR A 95 -11.30 -11.44 -18.88
CA TYR A 95 -10.22 -12.34 -18.48
C TYR A 95 -9.23 -11.54 -17.64
N PRO A 96 -9.16 -11.77 -16.31
CA PRO A 96 -8.25 -11.03 -15.45
C PRO A 96 -6.82 -11.15 -15.93
N ARG A 97 -6.12 -10.03 -15.97
CA ARG A 97 -4.74 -9.93 -16.41
C ARG A 97 -3.87 -9.51 -15.23
N GLU A 98 -2.79 -10.24 -14.98
CA GLU A 98 -1.84 -9.87 -13.95
C GLU A 98 -0.71 -9.05 -14.55
N ILE A 99 -0.36 -7.98 -13.85
CA ILE A 99 0.79 -7.14 -14.19
C ILE A 99 1.70 -7.03 -12.97
N ASP A 100 3.01 -7.08 -13.22
CA ASP A 100 4.02 -6.85 -12.20
C ASP A 100 4.48 -5.39 -12.32
N LEU A 101 4.21 -4.58 -11.30
CA LEU A 101 4.57 -3.16 -11.35
C LEU A 101 6.09 -2.93 -11.32
N MET A 102 6.88 -3.95 -10.96
CA MET A 102 8.34 -3.89 -11.12
C MET A 102 8.74 -3.95 -12.60
N GLN A 103 7.92 -4.56 -13.46
CA GLN A 103 8.14 -4.66 -14.91
C GLN A 103 7.47 -3.50 -15.66
N GLU A 104 6.25 -3.14 -15.24
CA GLU A 104 5.48 -2.04 -15.84
C GLU A 104 5.77 -0.74 -15.10
N THR A 105 6.93 -0.15 -15.38
CA THR A 105 7.40 1.03 -14.64
C THR A 105 6.61 2.30 -14.97
N SER A 106 5.85 2.32 -16.06
CA SER A 106 4.98 3.44 -16.44
C SER A 106 3.72 3.55 -15.57
N LEU A 107 3.36 2.48 -14.88
CA LEU A 107 2.19 2.45 -13.99
C LEU A 107 2.63 2.47 -12.54
N LYS A 108 1.81 3.10 -11.71
CA LYS A 108 1.99 3.08 -10.26
C LYS A 108 0.64 3.05 -9.57
N ILE A 109 0.64 2.67 -8.29
CA ILE A 109 -0.56 2.71 -7.47
C ILE A 109 -0.76 4.14 -6.97
N VAL A 110 -1.97 4.66 -7.18
CA VAL A 110 -2.36 5.97 -6.66
C VAL A 110 -2.79 5.85 -5.20
N ARG A 111 -3.62 4.84 -4.90
CA ARG A 111 -4.12 4.59 -3.54
C ARG A 111 -4.81 3.22 -3.46
N SER A 112 -5.00 2.74 -2.24
CA SER A 112 -5.95 1.65 -1.96
C SER A 112 -7.37 2.19 -1.96
N ILE A 113 -8.29 1.32 -2.30
CA ILE A 113 -9.71 1.66 -2.32
C ILE A 113 -10.57 0.62 -1.60
#